data_dfecf1708d77a7d9640aa6d04ca2771d
#
_entry.id   dfecf1708d77a7d9640aa6d04ca2771d
#
_cell.length_a   1.000
_cell.length_b   1.000
_cell.length_c   1.000
_cell.angle_alpha   90.00
_cell.angle_beta   90.00
_cell.angle_gamma   90.00
#
_symmetry.space_group_name_H-M   'P 1'
#
loop_
_entity.id
_entity.type
_entity.pdbx_description
1 polymer ?
#
loop_
_entity_poly.entity_id
_entity_poly.type
_entity_poly.pdbx_seq_one_letter_code
_entity_poly.pdbx_strand_id
1 'polypeptide(L)'
;LVARNGSEREKRHVETLALAIEGQLPAALASTLKHLEAFPRDAIVMSLPMGAFGLFAFSGMADHDQARVDLCGRYAHHYGDDWWYLYNHGWALVENNDLARGRAMIERAFAIREANANAVHGLLHAMFEDGSVDEGDALVDRWIPSYDRSGILHGHIRWHQALGALEHGDAARALKIYAEVLQPS
;
A
#
# COMPACT_ATOMS: atom_id res chain seq x y z
N LEU A 1 -28.29 1.26 -14.02
CA LEU A 1 -28.65 -0.14 -13.72
C LEU A 1 -28.59 -0.40 -12.21
N VAL A 2 -27.47 -0.13 -11.54
CA VAL A 2 -27.29 -0.38 -10.10
C VAL A 2 -28.28 0.41 -9.24
N ALA A 3 -28.52 1.68 -9.56
CA ALA A 3 -29.47 2.52 -8.82
C ALA A 3 -30.90 1.94 -8.75
N ARG A 4 -31.31 1.14 -9.75
CA ARG A 4 -32.65 0.54 -9.80
C ARG A 4 -32.70 -0.88 -9.26
N ASN A 5 -31.67 -1.68 -9.52
CA ASN A 5 -31.69 -3.14 -9.30
C ASN A 5 -30.58 -3.65 -8.37
N GLY A 6 -29.66 -2.79 -7.96
CA GLY A 6 -28.55 -3.17 -7.07
C GLY A 6 -29.00 -3.39 -5.63
N SER A 7 -28.29 -4.26 -4.93
CA SER A 7 -28.36 -4.41 -3.49
C SER A 7 -27.94 -3.11 -2.79
N GLU A 8 -28.24 -2.97 -1.50
CA GLU A 8 -27.85 -1.81 -0.71
C GLU A 8 -26.31 -1.63 -0.70
N ARG A 9 -25.55 -2.74 -0.62
CA ARG A 9 -24.08 -2.71 -0.71
C ARG A 9 -23.60 -2.13 -2.04
N GLU A 10 -24.15 -2.59 -3.16
CA GLU A 10 -23.75 -2.12 -4.49
C GLU A 10 -24.11 -0.66 -4.73
N LYS A 11 -25.26 -0.19 -4.23
CA LYS A 11 -25.66 1.21 -4.34
C LYS A 11 -24.69 2.11 -3.60
N ARG A 12 -24.37 1.80 -2.34
CA ARG A 12 -23.41 2.56 -1.52
C ARG A 12 -21.99 2.50 -2.09
N HIS A 13 -21.58 1.34 -2.61
CA HIS A 13 -20.28 1.18 -3.27
C HIS A 13 -20.15 2.12 -4.47
N VAL A 14 -21.13 2.12 -5.37
CA VAL A 14 -21.14 3.01 -6.54
C VAL A 14 -21.19 4.49 -6.14
N GLU A 15 -21.98 4.85 -5.14
CA GLU A 15 -22.05 6.22 -4.61
C GLU A 15 -20.67 6.69 -4.09
N THR A 16 -20.01 5.85 -3.30
CA THR A 16 -18.68 6.16 -2.74
C THR A 16 -17.64 6.35 -3.85
N LEU A 17 -17.61 5.45 -4.84
CA LEU A 17 -16.71 5.59 -5.98
C LEU A 17 -17.01 6.84 -6.83
N ALA A 18 -18.28 7.16 -7.05
CA ALA A 18 -18.67 8.35 -7.79
C ALA A 18 -18.15 9.62 -7.12
N LEU A 19 -18.34 9.75 -5.80
CA LEU A 19 -17.81 10.87 -5.02
C LEU A 19 -16.28 11.00 -5.14
N ALA A 20 -15.55 9.89 -5.09
CA ALA A 20 -14.10 9.89 -5.22
C ALA A 20 -13.66 10.32 -6.63
N ILE A 21 -14.30 9.81 -7.69
CA ILE A 21 -14.01 10.15 -9.09
C ILE A 21 -14.36 11.61 -9.41
N GLU A 22 -15.42 12.14 -8.82
CA GLU A 22 -15.85 13.54 -8.97
C GLU A 22 -14.99 14.52 -8.17
N GLY A 23 -13.99 14.02 -7.42
CA GLY A 23 -13.08 14.85 -6.63
C GLY A 23 -13.70 15.38 -5.32
N GLN A 24 -14.85 14.86 -4.90
CA GLN A 24 -15.52 15.22 -3.64
C GLN A 24 -14.87 14.44 -2.47
N LEU A 25 -13.57 14.61 -2.27
CA LEU A 25 -12.75 13.74 -1.40
C LEU A 25 -13.24 13.67 0.06
N PRO A 26 -13.65 14.78 0.73
CA PRO A 26 -14.19 14.67 2.10
C PRO A 26 -15.50 13.88 2.16
N ALA A 27 -16.38 14.06 1.18
CA ALA A 27 -17.63 13.31 1.10
C ALA A 27 -17.39 11.83 0.79
N ALA A 28 -16.43 11.54 -0.11
CA ALA A 28 -16.00 10.18 -0.42
C ALA A 28 -15.44 9.47 0.80
N LEU A 29 -14.59 10.13 1.61
CA LEU A 29 -14.07 9.57 2.85
C LEU A 29 -15.19 9.28 3.85
N ALA A 30 -16.10 10.23 4.09
CA ALA A 30 -17.23 10.02 4.98
C ALA A 30 -18.14 8.86 4.52
N SER A 31 -18.41 8.79 3.21
CA SER A 31 -19.18 7.69 2.60
C SER A 31 -18.46 6.35 2.74
N THR A 32 -17.13 6.31 2.52
CA THR A 32 -16.29 5.12 2.73
C THR A 32 -16.42 4.59 4.16
N LEU A 33 -16.21 5.45 5.16
CA LEU A 33 -16.26 5.04 6.57
C LEU A 33 -17.63 4.50 6.95
N LYS A 34 -18.70 5.17 6.52
CA LYS A 34 -20.09 4.73 6.75
C LYS A 34 -20.41 3.43 6.01
N HIS A 35 -19.87 3.23 4.80
CA HIS A 35 -20.04 1.98 4.05
C HIS A 35 -19.41 0.80 4.79
N LEU A 36 -18.20 0.96 5.30
CA LEU A 36 -17.47 -0.09 5.99
C LEU A 36 -18.11 -0.53 7.31
N GLU A 37 -18.87 0.34 7.99
CA GLU A 37 -19.66 -0.04 9.16
C GLU A 37 -20.67 -1.16 8.84
N ALA A 38 -21.29 -1.10 7.65
CA ALA A 38 -22.27 -2.07 7.21
C ALA A 38 -21.67 -3.25 6.41
N PHE A 39 -20.57 -2.99 5.71
CA PHE A 39 -19.92 -3.93 4.79
C PHE A 39 -18.39 -3.98 5.01
N PRO A 40 -17.95 -4.45 6.19
CA PRO A 40 -16.53 -4.36 6.59
C PRO A 40 -15.56 -5.13 5.69
N ARG A 41 -16.03 -6.10 4.91
CA ARG A 41 -15.22 -6.87 3.96
C ARG A 41 -15.32 -6.37 2.50
N ASP A 42 -15.83 -5.17 2.28
CA ASP A 42 -15.77 -4.56 0.95
C ASP A 42 -14.37 -4.00 0.68
N ALA A 43 -13.46 -4.87 0.25
CA ALA A 43 -12.04 -4.57 0.08
C ALA A 43 -11.79 -3.44 -0.94
N ILE A 44 -12.64 -3.29 -1.96
CA ILE A 44 -12.50 -2.21 -2.95
C ILE A 44 -12.80 -0.85 -2.28
N VAL A 45 -13.88 -0.76 -1.51
CA VAL A 45 -14.18 0.47 -0.76
C VAL A 45 -13.15 0.71 0.34
N MET A 46 -12.70 -0.35 1.04
CA MET A 46 -11.64 -0.26 2.06
C MET A 46 -10.31 0.23 1.47
N SER A 47 -10.01 -0.04 0.19
CA SER A 47 -8.77 0.42 -0.43
C SER A 47 -8.74 1.93 -0.69
N LEU A 48 -9.89 2.61 -0.78
CA LEU A 48 -9.95 4.03 -1.11
C LEU A 48 -9.22 4.94 -0.09
N PRO A 49 -9.35 4.77 1.23
CA PRO A 49 -8.62 5.57 2.20
C PRO A 49 -7.16 5.14 2.38
N MET A 50 -6.77 3.96 1.86
CA MET A 50 -5.45 3.38 2.08
C MET A 50 -4.39 3.90 1.11
N GLY A 51 -3.12 3.71 1.46
CA GLY A 51 -2.00 4.09 0.60
C GLY A 51 -1.64 5.58 0.64
N ALA A 52 -0.49 5.92 0.05
CA ALA A 52 0.06 7.28 0.03
C ALA A 52 -0.84 8.30 -0.69
N PHE A 53 -1.66 7.84 -1.64
CA PHE A 53 -2.60 8.67 -2.41
C PHE A 53 -4.06 8.34 -2.11
N GLY A 54 -4.32 7.73 -0.94
CA GLY A 54 -5.67 7.41 -0.48
C GLY A 54 -6.42 8.63 0.07
N LEU A 55 -7.72 8.45 0.35
CA LEU A 55 -8.58 9.54 0.82
C LEU A 55 -8.11 10.16 2.15
N PHE A 56 -7.43 9.40 3.02
CA PHE A 56 -6.85 9.96 4.23
C PHE A 56 -5.73 10.97 3.93
N ALA A 57 -4.84 10.67 2.98
CA ALA A 57 -3.75 11.56 2.61
C ALA A 57 -4.23 12.92 2.10
N PHE A 58 -5.41 12.98 1.49
CA PHE A 58 -6.03 14.20 0.98
C PHE A 58 -7.13 14.78 1.88
N SER A 59 -7.29 14.24 3.09
CA SER A 59 -8.34 14.68 4.02
C SER A 59 -8.09 16.04 4.66
N GLY A 60 -6.82 16.49 4.68
CA GLY A 60 -6.38 17.65 5.44
C GLY A 60 -6.20 17.39 6.94
N MET A 61 -6.37 16.15 7.40
CA MET A 61 -6.12 15.76 8.79
C MET A 61 -4.60 15.74 9.07
N ALA A 62 -4.18 16.33 10.16
CA ALA A 62 -2.76 16.31 10.57
C ALA A 62 -2.31 14.91 11.00
N ASP A 63 -3.23 14.08 11.49
CA ASP A 63 -3.04 12.73 12.01
C ASP A 63 -3.58 11.64 11.04
N HIS A 64 -3.55 11.90 9.74
CA HIS A 64 -4.11 11.01 8.73
C HIS A 64 -3.50 9.60 8.73
N ASP A 65 -2.21 9.46 9.10
CA ASP A 65 -1.54 8.16 9.20
C ASP A 65 -2.05 7.36 10.40
N GLN A 66 -2.23 8.02 11.56
CA GLN A 66 -2.85 7.39 12.72
C GLN A 66 -4.30 6.98 12.41
N ALA A 67 -5.06 7.84 11.74
CA ALA A 67 -6.44 7.53 11.34
C ALA A 67 -6.52 6.28 10.43
N ARG A 68 -5.51 6.09 9.58
CA ARG A 68 -5.35 4.90 8.73
C ARG A 68 -5.08 3.64 9.57
N VAL A 69 -4.17 3.75 10.54
CA VAL A 69 -3.89 2.65 11.51
C VAL A 69 -5.14 2.29 12.29
N ASP A 70 -5.87 3.28 12.79
CA ASP A 70 -7.10 3.07 13.58
C ASP A 70 -8.20 2.39 12.74
N LEU A 71 -8.35 2.80 11.47
CA LEU A 71 -9.28 2.15 10.55
C LEU A 71 -8.91 0.67 10.35
N CYS A 72 -7.64 0.37 10.10
CA CYS A 72 -7.17 -1.00 9.97
C CYS A 72 -7.39 -1.78 11.27
N GLY A 73 -7.01 -1.23 12.43
CA GLY A 73 -7.22 -1.88 13.72
C GLY A 73 -8.67 -2.26 13.99
N ARG A 74 -9.60 -1.35 13.64
CA ARG A 74 -11.05 -1.52 13.83
C ARG A 74 -11.60 -2.75 13.09
N TYR A 75 -11.14 -2.98 11.85
CA TYR A 75 -11.70 -4.03 11.00
C TYR A 75 -10.85 -5.30 10.93
N ALA A 76 -9.71 -5.37 11.63
CA ALA A 76 -8.79 -6.51 11.56
C ALA A 76 -9.46 -7.86 11.83
N HIS A 77 -10.38 -7.92 12.79
CA HIS A 77 -11.10 -9.15 13.15
C HIS A 77 -11.99 -9.72 12.03
N HIS A 78 -12.35 -8.90 11.04
CA HIS A 78 -13.11 -9.36 9.87
C HIS A 78 -12.24 -10.03 8.80
N TYR A 79 -10.92 -9.76 8.79
CA TYR A 79 -10.01 -10.20 7.73
C TYR A 79 -9.09 -11.35 8.18
N GLY A 80 -8.72 -11.42 9.48
CA GLY A 80 -7.79 -12.43 9.97
C GLY A 80 -6.46 -12.38 9.21
N ASP A 81 -6.05 -13.52 8.64
CA ASP A 81 -4.81 -13.69 7.90
C ASP A 81 -4.94 -13.43 6.40
N ASP A 82 -5.87 -12.59 5.99
CA ASP A 82 -5.97 -12.14 4.61
C ASP A 82 -4.71 -11.36 4.22
N TRP A 83 -3.94 -11.86 3.25
CA TRP A 83 -2.66 -11.27 2.83
C TRP A 83 -2.78 -9.81 2.37
N TRP A 84 -3.89 -9.45 1.70
CA TRP A 84 -4.14 -8.09 1.25
C TRP A 84 -4.35 -7.16 2.45
N TYR A 85 -5.12 -7.59 3.43
CA TYR A 85 -5.37 -6.80 4.62
C TYR A 85 -4.14 -6.66 5.52
N LEU A 86 -3.42 -7.75 5.74
CA LEU A 86 -2.15 -7.74 6.49
C LEU A 86 -1.15 -6.75 5.89
N TYR A 87 -1.01 -6.75 4.55
CA TYR A 87 -0.17 -5.77 3.87
C TYR A 87 -0.64 -4.33 4.15
N ASN A 88 -1.91 -4.02 3.92
CA ASN A 88 -2.43 -2.66 4.09
C ASN A 88 -2.33 -2.16 5.54
N HIS A 89 -2.59 -3.02 6.51
CA HIS A 89 -2.43 -2.66 7.93
C HIS A 89 -0.95 -2.48 8.28
N GLY A 90 -0.08 -3.38 7.84
CA GLY A 90 1.37 -3.27 8.05
C GLY A 90 1.93 -2.01 7.40
N TRP A 91 1.52 -1.70 6.17
CA TRP A 91 1.87 -0.45 5.50
C TRP A 91 1.43 0.79 6.31
N ALA A 92 0.20 0.82 6.79
CA ALA A 92 -0.29 1.91 7.62
C ALA A 92 0.55 2.11 8.90
N LEU A 93 1.00 1.01 9.52
CA LEU A 93 1.89 1.06 10.69
C LEU A 93 3.28 1.60 10.33
N VAL A 94 3.87 1.17 9.20
CA VAL A 94 5.18 1.68 8.73
C VAL A 94 5.11 3.19 8.50
N GLU A 95 4.11 3.66 7.76
CA GLU A 95 3.92 5.10 7.49
C GLU A 95 3.64 5.91 8.77
N ASN A 96 3.10 5.28 9.80
CA ASN A 96 2.88 5.89 11.11
C ASN A 96 4.08 5.67 12.08
N ASN A 97 5.25 5.30 11.56
CA ASN A 97 6.50 5.09 12.31
C ASN A 97 6.47 3.93 13.33
N ASP A 98 5.53 3.00 13.22
CA ASP A 98 5.55 1.73 13.98
C ASP A 98 6.21 0.63 13.11
N LEU A 99 7.51 0.83 12.85
CA LEU A 99 8.28 0.03 11.88
C LEU A 99 8.28 -1.46 12.22
N ALA A 100 8.52 -1.80 13.48
CA ALA A 100 8.66 -3.19 13.90
C ALA A 100 7.37 -4.01 13.70
N ARG A 101 6.22 -3.45 14.12
CA ARG A 101 4.92 -4.12 13.94
C ARG A 101 4.49 -4.13 12.48
N GLY A 102 4.70 -3.01 11.78
CA GLY A 102 4.38 -2.88 10.37
C GLY A 102 5.16 -3.88 9.53
N ARG A 103 6.49 -3.96 9.70
CA ARG A 103 7.37 -4.91 9.03
C ARG A 103 6.91 -6.36 9.28
N ALA A 104 6.67 -6.76 10.52
CA ALA A 104 6.24 -8.11 10.84
C ALA A 104 4.91 -8.50 10.17
N MET A 105 3.95 -7.56 10.06
CA MET A 105 2.70 -7.80 9.36
C MET A 105 2.89 -7.94 7.85
N ILE A 106 3.74 -7.11 7.24
CA ILE A 106 4.03 -7.20 5.79
C ILE A 106 4.79 -8.48 5.47
N GLU A 107 5.76 -8.89 6.31
CA GLU A 107 6.47 -10.17 6.16
C GLU A 107 5.49 -11.35 6.18
N ARG A 108 4.51 -11.32 7.09
CA ARG A 108 3.45 -12.34 7.11
C ARG A 108 2.59 -12.32 5.85
N ALA A 109 2.21 -11.13 5.36
CA ALA A 109 1.48 -10.99 4.10
C ALA A 109 2.27 -11.55 2.92
N PHE A 110 3.57 -11.25 2.86
CA PHE A 110 4.49 -11.74 1.85
C PHE A 110 4.64 -13.26 1.91
N ALA A 111 4.80 -13.84 3.11
CA ALA A 111 4.90 -15.30 3.28
C ALA A 111 3.64 -16.05 2.80
N ILE A 112 2.45 -15.44 2.93
CA ILE A 112 1.19 -16.02 2.41
C ILE A 112 1.11 -15.88 0.88
N ARG A 113 1.61 -14.78 0.33
CA ARG A 113 1.58 -14.49 -1.11
C ARG A 113 2.87 -13.82 -1.58
N GLU A 114 3.87 -14.60 -1.93
CA GLU A 114 5.18 -14.11 -2.38
C GLU A 114 5.11 -13.26 -3.67
N ALA A 115 4.12 -13.50 -4.53
CA ALA A 115 3.91 -12.68 -5.74
C ALA A 115 3.34 -11.27 -5.47
N ASN A 116 3.22 -10.87 -4.19
CA ASN A 116 2.67 -9.58 -3.80
C ASN A 116 3.73 -8.46 -3.89
N ALA A 117 3.77 -7.77 -5.03
CA ALA A 117 4.69 -6.65 -5.26
C ALA A 117 4.50 -5.48 -4.25
N ASN A 118 3.27 -5.26 -3.77
CA ASN A 118 3.03 -4.25 -2.73
C ASN A 118 3.67 -4.65 -1.40
N ALA A 119 3.70 -5.94 -1.05
CA ALA A 119 4.38 -6.39 0.17
C ALA A 119 5.90 -6.19 0.05
N VAL A 120 6.49 -6.52 -1.09
CA VAL A 120 7.92 -6.23 -1.33
C VAL A 120 8.19 -4.74 -1.20
N HIS A 121 7.39 -3.88 -1.84
CA HIS A 121 7.51 -2.44 -1.74
C HIS A 121 7.42 -1.93 -0.29
N GLY A 122 6.42 -2.38 0.47
CA GLY A 122 6.26 -1.98 1.87
C GLY A 122 7.40 -2.47 2.79
N LEU A 123 7.97 -3.65 2.50
CA LEU A 123 9.17 -4.13 3.19
C LEU A 123 10.38 -3.26 2.91
N LEU A 124 10.55 -2.78 1.67
CA LEU A 124 11.66 -1.89 1.32
C LEU A 124 11.58 -0.56 2.08
N HIS A 125 10.38 0.00 2.24
CA HIS A 125 10.20 1.18 3.10
C HIS A 125 10.60 0.89 4.54
N ALA A 126 10.08 -0.17 5.14
CA ALA A 126 10.39 -0.53 6.52
C ALA A 126 11.90 -0.78 6.72
N MET A 127 12.55 -1.49 5.80
CA MET A 127 13.98 -1.82 5.84
C MET A 127 14.86 -0.58 5.61
N PHE A 128 14.41 0.37 4.79
CA PHE A 128 15.13 1.63 4.61
C PHE A 128 15.08 2.47 5.89
N GLU A 129 13.90 2.62 6.49
CA GLU A 129 13.71 3.42 7.70
C GLU A 129 14.36 2.79 8.94
N ASP A 130 14.43 1.46 9.05
CA ASP A 130 15.10 0.79 10.19
C ASP A 130 16.61 0.57 9.97
N GLY A 131 17.14 0.98 8.81
CA GLY A 131 18.56 0.86 8.46
C GLY A 131 18.99 -0.52 7.94
N SER A 132 18.05 -1.44 7.70
CA SER A 132 18.32 -2.79 7.15
C SER A 132 18.41 -2.80 5.61
N VAL A 133 19.09 -1.81 5.03
CA VAL A 133 19.14 -1.60 3.57
C VAL A 133 19.69 -2.83 2.82
N ASP A 134 20.69 -3.52 3.40
CA ASP A 134 21.26 -4.75 2.83
C ASP A 134 20.23 -5.88 2.69
N GLU A 135 19.31 -6.01 3.66
CA GLU A 135 18.23 -6.99 3.61
C GLU A 135 17.24 -6.64 2.49
N GLY A 136 16.95 -5.35 2.31
CA GLY A 136 16.11 -4.84 1.23
C GLY A 136 16.70 -5.13 -0.14
N ASP A 137 17.99 -4.88 -0.32
CA ASP A 137 18.72 -5.21 -1.55
C ASP A 137 18.68 -6.71 -1.86
N ALA A 138 18.97 -7.55 -0.86
CA ALA A 138 18.91 -9.01 -1.00
C ALA A 138 17.49 -9.50 -1.33
N LEU A 139 16.45 -8.88 -0.75
CA LEU A 139 15.06 -9.18 -1.09
C LEU A 139 14.76 -8.86 -2.56
N VAL A 140 15.15 -7.68 -3.04
CA VAL A 140 14.92 -7.29 -4.45
C VAL A 140 15.68 -8.21 -5.39
N ASP A 141 16.97 -8.47 -5.17
CA ASP A 141 17.79 -9.31 -6.03
C ASP A 141 17.20 -10.73 -6.18
N ARG A 142 16.64 -11.28 -5.12
CA ARG A 142 15.99 -12.59 -5.12
C ARG A 142 14.62 -12.59 -5.80
N TRP A 143 13.82 -11.54 -5.59
CA TRP A 143 12.42 -11.51 -5.96
C TRP A 143 12.15 -10.93 -7.35
N ILE A 144 12.85 -9.86 -7.76
CA ILE A 144 12.60 -9.09 -8.99
C ILE A 144 12.71 -9.93 -10.27
N PRO A 145 13.58 -10.98 -10.37
CA PRO A 145 13.64 -11.80 -11.57
C PRO A 145 12.34 -12.55 -11.89
N SER A 146 11.48 -12.75 -10.90
CA SER A 146 10.17 -13.42 -11.07
C SER A 146 9.03 -12.45 -11.35
N TYR A 147 9.26 -11.14 -11.23
CA TYR A 147 8.24 -10.13 -11.41
C TYR A 147 8.28 -9.55 -12.83
N ASP A 148 7.11 -9.47 -13.46
CA ASP A 148 6.99 -8.95 -14.84
C ASP A 148 7.52 -7.52 -14.93
N ARG A 149 8.37 -7.27 -15.92
CA ARG A 149 8.95 -5.93 -16.18
C ARG A 149 7.90 -4.89 -16.53
N SER A 150 6.76 -5.28 -17.08
CA SER A 150 5.60 -4.41 -17.34
C SER A 150 4.75 -4.16 -16.10
N GLY A 151 5.03 -4.83 -15.00
CA GLY A 151 4.33 -4.66 -13.73
C GLY A 151 4.48 -3.25 -13.18
N ILE A 152 3.38 -2.67 -12.72
CA ILE A 152 3.30 -1.25 -12.31
C ILE A 152 4.34 -0.84 -11.25
N LEU A 153 4.77 -1.77 -10.40
CA LEU A 153 5.76 -1.49 -9.35
C LEU A 153 7.19 -1.88 -9.74
N HIS A 154 7.43 -2.47 -10.95
CA HIS A 154 8.77 -2.94 -11.31
C HIS A 154 9.81 -1.82 -11.23
N GLY A 155 9.57 -0.70 -11.94
CA GLY A 155 10.47 0.44 -11.90
C GLY A 155 10.60 1.03 -10.49
N HIS A 156 9.48 1.13 -9.76
CA HIS A 156 9.49 1.72 -8.42
C HIS A 156 10.27 0.88 -7.39
N ILE A 157 10.16 -0.45 -7.43
CA ILE A 157 10.96 -1.35 -6.60
C ILE A 157 12.45 -1.24 -6.95
N ARG A 158 12.79 -1.15 -8.24
CA ARG A 158 14.18 -0.92 -8.68
C ARG A 158 14.69 0.47 -8.28
N TRP A 159 13.82 1.47 -8.20
CA TRP A 159 14.18 2.78 -7.67
C TRP A 159 14.57 2.71 -6.19
N HIS A 160 13.85 1.97 -5.35
CA HIS A 160 14.27 1.72 -3.96
C HIS A 160 15.65 1.07 -3.89
N GLN A 161 15.95 0.12 -4.78
CA GLN A 161 17.28 -0.49 -4.84
C GLN A 161 18.37 0.53 -5.24
N ALA A 162 18.05 1.48 -6.12
CA ALA A 162 18.99 2.57 -6.44
C ALA A 162 19.22 3.51 -5.25
N LEU A 163 18.19 3.79 -4.44
CA LEU A 163 18.33 4.55 -3.19
C LEU A 163 19.23 3.80 -2.19
N GLY A 164 19.03 2.49 -2.02
CA GLY A 164 19.92 1.67 -1.18
C GLY A 164 21.37 1.74 -1.62
N ALA A 165 21.64 1.68 -2.93
CA ALA A 165 22.99 1.86 -3.45
C ALA A 165 23.59 3.23 -3.10
N LEU A 166 22.78 4.30 -3.12
CA LEU A 166 23.24 5.65 -2.72
C LEU A 166 23.53 5.73 -1.22
N GLU A 167 22.75 5.07 -0.36
CA GLU A 167 23.03 4.99 1.07
C GLU A 167 24.39 4.34 1.35
N HIS A 168 24.78 3.36 0.56
CA HIS A 168 26.10 2.73 0.62
C HIS A 168 27.23 3.52 -0.10
N GLY A 169 26.91 4.69 -0.68
CA GLY A 169 27.86 5.49 -1.46
C GLY A 169 28.21 4.89 -2.83
N ASP A 170 27.48 3.88 -3.30
CA ASP A 170 27.67 3.24 -4.61
C ASP A 170 26.89 3.96 -5.72
N ALA A 171 27.35 5.17 -6.06
CA ALA A 171 26.77 5.95 -7.13
C ALA A 171 26.82 5.23 -8.50
N ALA A 172 27.83 4.38 -8.72
CA ALA A 172 27.96 3.66 -9.99
C ALA A 172 26.84 2.64 -10.15
N ARG A 173 26.51 1.89 -9.09
CA ARG A 173 25.37 0.95 -9.08
C ARG A 173 24.05 1.69 -9.24
N ALA A 174 23.84 2.80 -8.55
CA ALA A 174 22.63 3.60 -8.66
C ALA A 174 22.41 4.10 -10.10
N LEU A 175 23.44 4.65 -10.74
CA LEU A 175 23.41 5.11 -12.13
C LEU A 175 23.15 3.96 -13.11
N LYS A 176 23.72 2.78 -12.86
CA LYS A 176 23.45 1.58 -13.68
C LYS A 176 21.97 1.19 -13.61
N ILE A 177 21.39 1.13 -12.42
CA ILE A 177 19.96 0.82 -12.26
C ILE A 177 19.10 1.87 -12.97
N TYR A 178 19.44 3.15 -12.84
CA TYR A 178 18.73 4.23 -13.50
C TYR A 178 18.74 4.03 -15.03
N ALA A 179 19.92 3.81 -15.63
CA ALA A 179 20.05 3.65 -17.07
C ALA A 179 19.33 2.41 -17.62
N GLU A 180 19.31 1.30 -16.86
CA GLU A 180 18.71 0.04 -17.29
C GLU A 180 17.19 -0.02 -17.15
N VAL A 181 16.61 0.69 -16.16
CA VAL A 181 15.23 0.46 -15.74
C VAL A 181 14.42 1.74 -15.57
N LEU A 182 15.03 2.84 -15.13
CA LEU A 182 14.29 4.04 -14.69
C LEU A 182 14.32 5.15 -15.75
N GLN A 183 15.31 5.15 -16.62
CA GLN A 183 15.43 6.18 -17.66
C GLN A 183 14.23 6.09 -18.61
N PRO A 184 13.53 7.20 -18.88
CA PRO A 184 12.48 7.23 -19.89
C PRO A 184 13.04 6.83 -21.27
N SER A 185 12.32 5.97 -21.98
CA SER A 185 12.63 5.53 -23.34
C SER A 185 12.25 6.59 -24.37
#